data_a07465ca7c78b6c50d2290eb038e986f
#
_entry.id   a07465ca7c78b6c50d2290eb038e986f
#
_cell.length_a   1.000
_cell.length_b   1.000
_cell.length_c   1.000
_cell.angle_alpha   90.00
_cell.angle_beta   90.00
_cell.angle_gamma   90.00
#
_symmetry.space_group_name_H-M   'P 1'
#
loop_
_entity.id
_entity.type
_entity.pdbx_description
1 polymer ?
#
loop_
_entity_poly.entity_id
_entity_poly.type
_entity_poly.pdbx_seq_one_letter_code
_entity_poly.pdbx_strand_id
1 'polypeptide(L)'
;VRTAWGEEFGLQPNEATVGMILDALKKMGADYVFDTCFSADLTIMEEATEFIQRFTSGELKERPMFTSCCPGWVRFAKSQFPHMVKYLSSAKSPQQMFGTVMKTYFAQKLGVSPEQIFTVSIMPCLAKKGEQEMELFHGEYAGKDIDVVLTTREFVKMIRAAHISPETLKNRESDRPMQEGTGAGVIFGTTGGVMEAALRSAYFFLKGEN
;
A
#
# COMPACT_ATOMS: atom_id res chain seq x y z
N VAL A 1 2.11 -3.37 -10.76
CA VAL A 1 1.26 -2.48 -11.56
C VAL A 1 2.12 -1.57 -12.44
N ARG A 2 3.07 -0.84 -11.87
CA ARG A 2 3.85 0.25 -12.48
C ARG A 2 4.34 0.03 -13.92
N THR A 3 4.75 -1.18 -14.26
CA THR A 3 5.25 -1.54 -15.61
C THR A 3 4.41 -2.60 -16.29
N ALA A 4 3.87 -3.57 -15.55
CA ALA A 4 3.14 -4.71 -16.10
C ALA A 4 1.81 -4.36 -16.80
N TRP A 5 1.23 -3.18 -16.55
CA TRP A 5 -0.01 -2.77 -17.21
C TRP A 5 0.17 -2.54 -18.73
N GLY A 6 1.37 -2.12 -19.12
CA GLY A 6 1.67 -1.80 -20.52
C GLY A 6 1.83 -3.02 -21.41
N GLU A 7 2.23 -4.17 -20.86
CA GLU A 7 2.39 -5.42 -21.62
C GLU A 7 1.13 -5.81 -22.40
N GLU A 8 -0.03 -5.63 -21.79
CA GLU A 8 -1.33 -5.93 -22.40
C GLU A 8 -1.69 -4.99 -23.58
N PHE A 9 -0.98 -3.89 -23.74
CA PHE A 9 -1.11 -2.94 -24.84
C PHE A 9 0.09 -2.95 -25.79
N GLY A 10 1.02 -3.87 -25.61
CA GLY A 10 2.23 -3.98 -26.43
C GLY A 10 3.29 -2.89 -26.16
N LEU A 11 3.15 -2.15 -25.06
CA LEU A 11 4.13 -1.13 -24.67
C LEU A 11 5.37 -1.77 -24.07
N GLN A 12 6.52 -1.19 -24.39
CA GLN A 12 7.77 -1.56 -23.71
C GLN A 12 7.77 -1.03 -22.25
N PRO A 13 8.55 -1.66 -21.35
CA PRO A 13 8.59 -1.23 -19.95
C PRO A 13 8.97 0.25 -19.71
N ASN A 14 9.79 0.81 -20.60
CA ASN A 14 10.18 2.22 -20.55
C ASN A 14 9.12 3.18 -21.12
N GLU A 15 8.16 2.68 -21.88
CA GLU A 15 7.03 3.44 -22.43
C GLU A 15 5.85 3.48 -21.45
N ALA A 16 5.63 2.38 -20.73
CA ALA A 16 4.54 2.22 -19.77
C ALA A 16 4.83 2.95 -18.45
N THR A 17 4.72 4.26 -18.43
CA THR A 17 5.03 5.07 -17.24
C THR A 17 3.94 5.01 -16.16
N VAL A 18 4.31 5.32 -14.92
CA VAL A 18 3.35 5.49 -13.82
C VAL A 18 2.41 6.65 -14.09
N GLY A 19 2.93 7.75 -14.65
CA GLY A 19 2.12 8.93 -14.98
C GLY A 19 0.99 8.65 -15.96
N MET A 20 1.16 7.71 -16.88
CA MET A 20 0.09 7.26 -17.78
C MET A 20 -1.02 6.49 -17.03
N ILE A 21 -0.67 5.69 -16.01
CA ILE A 21 -1.67 5.05 -15.14
C ILE A 21 -2.53 6.13 -14.46
N LEU A 22 -1.88 7.17 -13.93
CA LEU A 22 -2.54 8.28 -13.24
C LEU A 22 -3.49 9.01 -14.19
N ASP A 23 -3.07 9.27 -15.42
CA ASP A 23 -3.91 9.92 -16.43
C ASP A 23 -5.10 9.04 -16.86
N ALA A 24 -4.89 7.74 -17.00
CA ALA A 24 -5.97 6.79 -17.28
C ALA A 24 -7.03 6.79 -16.18
N LEU A 25 -6.61 6.75 -14.92
CA LEU A 25 -7.52 6.80 -13.77
C LEU A 25 -8.31 8.12 -13.73
N LYS A 26 -7.66 9.27 -13.97
CA LYS A 26 -8.34 10.56 -14.05
C LYS A 26 -9.35 10.60 -15.21
N LYS A 27 -9.01 10.05 -16.37
CA LYS A 27 -9.95 9.95 -17.51
C LYS A 27 -11.14 9.04 -17.23
N MET A 28 -10.97 8.05 -16.34
CA MET A 28 -12.06 7.18 -15.88
C MET A 28 -12.90 7.79 -14.76
N GLY A 29 -12.60 9.02 -14.33
CA GLY A 29 -13.39 9.78 -13.37
C GLY A 29 -12.89 9.74 -11.92
N ALA A 30 -11.66 9.28 -11.66
CA ALA A 30 -11.09 9.35 -10.32
C ALA A 30 -10.84 10.81 -9.91
N ASP A 31 -11.43 11.27 -8.80
CA ASP A 31 -11.22 12.61 -8.26
C ASP A 31 -9.78 12.80 -7.79
N TYR A 32 -9.21 11.81 -7.15
CA TYR A 32 -7.83 11.82 -6.66
C TYR A 32 -7.15 10.49 -6.99
N VAL A 33 -5.87 10.56 -7.32
CA VAL A 33 -5.04 9.38 -7.59
C VAL A 33 -3.70 9.53 -6.88
N PHE A 34 -3.41 8.59 -5.99
CA PHE A 34 -2.25 8.62 -5.11
C PHE A 34 -1.31 7.44 -5.35
N ASP A 35 -0.05 7.60 -4.97
CA ASP A 35 0.92 6.52 -4.97
C ASP A 35 0.96 5.83 -3.59
N THR A 36 0.82 4.51 -3.56
CA THR A 36 0.90 3.70 -2.34
C THR A 36 2.27 3.75 -1.67
N CYS A 37 3.33 4.24 -2.34
CA CYS A 37 4.63 4.46 -1.72
C CYS A 37 4.55 5.38 -0.50
N PHE A 38 3.65 6.37 -0.50
CA PHE A 38 3.39 7.21 0.67
C PHE A 38 2.98 6.40 1.91
N SER A 39 2.03 5.49 1.75
CA SER A 39 1.56 4.65 2.87
C SER A 39 2.52 3.50 3.20
N ALA A 40 3.38 3.13 2.26
CA ALA A 40 4.50 2.23 2.54
C ALA A 40 5.46 2.87 3.56
N ASP A 41 5.76 4.15 3.41
CA ASP A 41 6.58 4.88 4.38
C ASP A 41 5.91 4.93 5.76
N LEU A 42 4.59 5.13 5.84
CA LEU A 42 3.86 5.07 7.11
C LEU A 42 3.97 3.67 7.75
N THR A 43 3.79 2.62 6.97
CA THR A 43 3.96 1.24 7.46
C THR A 43 5.37 1.00 7.99
N ILE A 44 6.40 1.49 7.30
CA ILE A 44 7.79 1.38 7.74
C ILE A 44 8.03 2.10 9.06
N MET A 45 7.48 3.30 9.22
CA MET A 45 7.61 4.07 10.46
C MET A 45 6.98 3.33 11.66
N GLU A 46 5.79 2.77 11.47
CA GLU A 46 5.10 1.98 12.51
C GLU A 46 5.86 0.69 12.82
N GLU A 47 6.26 -0.09 11.82
CA GLU A 47 7.01 -1.33 12.02
C GLU A 47 8.39 -1.08 12.63
N ALA A 48 9.10 -0.03 12.22
CA ALA A 48 10.39 0.33 12.81
C ALA A 48 10.24 0.74 14.29
N THR A 49 9.18 1.49 14.61
CA THR A 49 8.88 1.88 15.99
C THR A 49 8.55 0.66 16.85
N GLU A 50 7.69 -0.24 16.37
CA GLU A 50 7.37 -1.49 17.05
C GLU A 50 8.63 -2.36 17.22
N PHE A 51 9.47 -2.47 16.21
CA PHE A 51 10.73 -3.19 16.28
C PHE A 51 11.65 -2.62 17.38
N ILE A 52 11.82 -1.31 17.44
CA ILE A 52 12.63 -0.65 18.49
C ILE A 52 12.07 -0.93 19.88
N GLN A 53 10.76 -0.85 20.06
CA GLN A 53 10.12 -1.15 21.35
C GLN A 53 10.37 -2.59 21.79
N ARG A 54 10.18 -3.56 20.90
CA ARG A 54 10.43 -4.99 21.17
C ARG A 54 11.91 -5.29 21.38
N PHE A 55 12.80 -4.59 20.67
CA PHE A 55 14.25 -4.74 20.82
C PHE A 55 14.73 -4.20 22.16
N THR A 56 14.32 -3.00 22.54
CA THR A 56 14.74 -2.34 23.79
C THR A 56 14.16 -2.98 25.03
N SER A 57 12.94 -3.56 24.93
CA SER A 57 12.36 -4.34 26.03
C SER A 57 13.02 -5.70 26.23
N GLY A 58 13.87 -6.14 25.29
CA GLY A 58 14.51 -7.46 25.30
C GLY A 58 13.64 -8.60 24.77
N GLU A 59 12.42 -8.32 24.31
CA GLU A 59 11.50 -9.34 23.78
C GLU A 59 12.11 -10.10 22.59
N LEU A 60 12.85 -9.41 21.72
CA LEU A 60 13.46 -10.02 20.53
C LEU A 60 14.61 -11.01 20.84
N LYS A 61 15.09 -11.09 22.07
CA LYS A 61 16.06 -12.12 22.50
C LYS A 61 15.46 -13.52 22.52
N GLU A 62 14.16 -13.60 22.76
CA GLU A 62 13.43 -14.86 22.89
C GLU A 62 12.46 -15.12 21.74
N ARG A 63 12.05 -14.06 21.03
CA ARG A 63 10.95 -14.11 20.06
C ARG A 63 11.28 -13.28 18.84
N PRO A 64 11.19 -13.85 17.61
CA PRO A 64 11.35 -13.06 16.39
C PRO A 64 10.18 -12.10 16.22
N MET A 65 10.36 -11.05 15.41
CA MET A 65 9.29 -10.25 14.86
C MET A 65 9.19 -10.51 13.37
N PHE A 66 7.98 -10.74 12.86
CA PHE A 66 7.71 -10.90 11.43
C PHE A 66 6.90 -9.72 10.93
N THR A 67 7.26 -9.21 9.77
CA THR A 67 6.45 -8.20 9.07
C THR A 67 5.11 -8.80 8.62
N SER A 68 4.05 -7.99 8.56
CA SER A 68 2.67 -8.46 8.35
C SER A 68 1.97 -7.82 7.15
N CYS A 69 2.67 -7.05 6.33
CA CYS A 69 2.06 -6.35 5.20
C CYS A 69 1.60 -7.26 4.04
N CYS A 70 2.02 -8.55 4.02
CA CYS A 70 1.61 -9.51 3.00
C CYS A 70 0.46 -10.40 3.51
N PRO A 71 -0.79 -10.22 3.02
CA PRO A 71 -1.92 -11.01 3.47
C PRO A 71 -1.83 -12.50 3.10
N GLY A 72 -1.09 -12.83 2.04
CA GLY A 72 -0.78 -14.23 1.71
C GLY A 72 0.08 -14.89 2.78
N TRP A 73 1.13 -14.21 3.23
CA TRP A 73 1.98 -14.65 4.35
C TRP A 73 1.18 -14.77 5.64
N VAL A 74 0.39 -13.75 5.99
CA VAL A 74 -0.42 -13.76 7.21
C VAL A 74 -1.41 -14.94 7.23
N ARG A 75 -2.07 -15.21 6.10
CA ARG A 75 -2.96 -16.37 5.96
C ARG A 75 -2.23 -17.70 6.08
N PHE A 76 -1.06 -17.80 5.46
CA PHE A 76 -0.22 -18.99 5.56
C PHE A 76 0.21 -19.22 7.02
N ALA A 77 0.69 -18.17 7.69
CA ALA A 77 1.07 -18.27 9.12
C ALA A 77 -0.11 -18.69 9.98
N LYS A 78 -1.29 -18.09 9.81
CA LYS A 78 -2.51 -18.45 10.55
C LYS A 78 -2.94 -19.90 10.33
N SER A 79 -2.80 -20.42 9.13
CA SER A 79 -3.27 -21.78 8.79
C SER A 79 -2.28 -22.87 9.13
N GLN A 80 -0.98 -22.64 8.90
CA GLN A 80 0.07 -23.65 9.04
C GLN A 80 0.86 -23.51 10.35
N PHE A 81 0.98 -22.30 10.87
CA PHE A 81 1.79 -21.99 12.04
C PHE A 81 1.06 -21.05 13.02
N PRO A 82 -0.14 -21.43 13.53
CA PRO A 82 -0.97 -20.53 14.33
C PRO A 82 -0.27 -20.01 15.60
N HIS A 83 0.67 -20.78 16.14
CA HIS A 83 1.48 -20.39 17.30
C HIS A 83 2.46 -19.23 17.00
N MET A 84 2.76 -18.98 15.72
CA MET A 84 3.66 -17.88 15.28
C MET A 84 2.92 -16.56 15.02
N VAL A 85 1.59 -16.57 14.98
CA VAL A 85 0.78 -15.36 14.69
C VAL A 85 1.07 -14.23 15.69
N LYS A 86 1.35 -14.56 16.93
CA LYS A 86 1.71 -13.60 17.99
C LYS A 86 3.04 -12.85 17.74
N TYR A 87 3.84 -13.31 16.79
CA TYR A 87 5.11 -12.67 16.41
C TYR A 87 4.98 -11.74 15.20
N LEU A 88 3.81 -11.70 14.57
CA LEU A 88 3.55 -10.76 13.50
C LEU A 88 3.56 -9.32 14.03
N SER A 89 3.98 -8.39 13.18
CA SER A 89 3.82 -6.96 13.42
C SER A 89 2.34 -6.61 13.53
N SER A 90 2.01 -5.64 14.38
CA SER A 90 0.68 -5.08 14.51
C SER A 90 0.36 -4.00 13.47
N ALA A 91 1.36 -3.56 12.69
CA ALA A 91 1.19 -2.53 11.70
C ALA A 91 0.27 -2.97 10.55
N LYS A 92 -0.62 -2.08 10.13
CA LYS A 92 -1.43 -2.28 8.92
C LYS A 92 -0.53 -2.32 7.68
N SER A 93 -0.95 -3.05 6.65
CA SER A 93 -0.27 -3.00 5.35
C SER A 93 -0.38 -1.61 4.72
N PRO A 94 0.52 -1.24 3.78
CA PRO A 94 0.41 0.03 3.05
C PRO A 94 -0.97 0.28 2.43
N GLN A 95 -1.63 -0.75 1.92
CA GLN A 95 -2.98 -0.63 1.40
C GLN A 95 -3.96 -0.16 2.48
N GLN A 96 -3.97 -0.82 3.63
CA GLN A 96 -4.90 -0.50 4.73
C GLN A 96 -4.52 0.81 5.43
N MET A 97 -3.22 1.09 5.59
CA MET A 97 -2.75 2.40 6.07
C MET A 97 -3.30 3.53 5.21
N PHE A 98 -3.22 3.36 3.88
CA PHE A 98 -3.70 4.38 2.95
C PHE A 98 -5.21 4.60 3.10
N GLY A 99 -5.99 3.52 3.14
CA GLY A 99 -7.44 3.61 3.33
C GLY A 99 -7.81 4.34 4.62
N THR A 100 -7.15 3.99 5.72
CA THR A 100 -7.34 4.69 7.01
C THR A 100 -7.06 6.20 6.88
N VAL A 101 -5.93 6.58 6.28
CA VAL A 101 -5.56 8.00 6.07
C VAL A 101 -6.59 8.72 5.20
N MET A 102 -7.10 8.06 4.16
CA MET A 102 -8.12 8.65 3.29
C MET A 102 -9.43 8.92 4.03
N LYS A 103 -9.89 7.95 4.80
CA LYS A 103 -11.17 8.04 5.52
C LYS A 103 -11.09 8.82 6.84
N THR A 104 -9.91 9.21 7.29
CA THR A 104 -9.72 10.06 8.49
C THR A 104 -9.18 11.43 8.11
N TYR A 105 -7.87 11.54 7.98
CA TYR A 105 -7.17 12.80 7.73
C TYR A 105 -7.60 13.49 6.44
N PHE A 106 -7.68 12.73 5.34
CA PHE A 106 -8.00 13.33 4.04
C PHE A 106 -9.47 13.72 3.95
N ALA A 107 -10.39 12.95 4.53
CA ALA A 107 -11.80 13.32 4.67
C ALA A 107 -11.95 14.65 5.41
N GLN A 108 -11.26 14.79 6.56
CA GLN A 108 -11.25 16.04 7.33
C GLN A 108 -10.68 17.20 6.52
N LYS A 109 -9.59 16.97 5.79
CA LYS A 109 -8.95 17.98 4.93
C LYS A 109 -9.87 18.48 3.81
N LEU A 110 -10.70 17.61 3.27
CA LEU A 110 -11.70 17.94 2.25
C LEU A 110 -12.99 18.52 2.83
N GLY A 111 -13.21 18.40 4.13
CA GLY A 111 -14.47 18.81 4.78
C GLY A 111 -15.66 17.92 4.41
N VAL A 112 -15.41 16.64 4.12
CA VAL A 112 -16.44 15.64 3.78
C VAL A 112 -16.49 14.55 4.85
N SER A 113 -17.62 13.82 4.93
CA SER A 113 -17.69 12.67 5.82
C SER A 113 -16.94 11.47 5.22
N PRO A 114 -16.37 10.59 6.06
CA PRO A 114 -15.64 9.41 5.61
C PRO A 114 -16.44 8.52 4.64
N GLU A 115 -17.75 8.41 4.82
CA GLU A 115 -18.66 7.61 3.98
C GLU A 115 -18.78 8.16 2.55
N GLN A 116 -18.44 9.43 2.32
CA GLN A 116 -18.45 10.06 1.00
C GLN A 116 -17.17 9.74 0.20
N ILE A 117 -16.17 9.13 0.84
CA ILE A 117 -14.93 8.73 0.18
C ILE A 117 -15.01 7.27 -0.22
N PHE A 118 -14.97 7.00 -1.52
CA PHE A 118 -14.90 5.66 -2.07
C PHE A 118 -13.47 5.35 -2.51
N THR A 119 -12.82 4.41 -1.80
CA THR A 119 -11.41 4.08 -1.98
C THR A 119 -11.24 2.85 -2.86
N VAL A 120 -10.50 3.02 -3.96
CA VAL A 120 -10.14 1.93 -4.88
C VAL A 120 -8.64 1.71 -4.83
N SER A 121 -8.23 0.49 -4.50
CA SER A 121 -6.82 0.07 -4.50
C SER A 121 -6.51 -0.75 -5.74
N ILE A 122 -5.40 -0.45 -6.44
CA ILE A 122 -4.94 -1.23 -7.59
C ILE A 122 -3.67 -1.97 -7.20
N MET A 123 -3.78 -3.30 -7.04
CA MET A 123 -2.71 -4.14 -6.51
C MET A 123 -2.46 -5.35 -7.43
N PRO A 124 -1.19 -5.74 -7.67
CA PRO A 124 -0.88 -6.92 -8.49
C PRO A 124 -1.07 -8.23 -7.72
N CYS A 125 -1.84 -8.24 -6.64
CA CYS A 125 -1.94 -9.35 -5.70
C CYS A 125 -3.39 -9.66 -5.35
N LEU A 126 -3.84 -10.89 -5.67
CA LEU A 126 -5.20 -11.35 -5.33
C LEU A 126 -5.46 -11.43 -3.81
N ALA A 127 -4.42 -11.71 -3.01
CA ALA A 127 -4.58 -11.80 -1.56
C ALA A 127 -5.02 -10.46 -0.94
N LYS A 128 -4.72 -9.33 -1.58
CA LYS A 128 -5.16 -8.00 -1.16
C LYS A 128 -6.68 -7.81 -1.21
N LYS A 129 -7.39 -8.54 -2.07
CA LYS A 129 -8.86 -8.58 -2.05
C LYS A 129 -9.39 -9.20 -0.77
N GLY A 130 -8.75 -10.29 -0.34
CA GLY A 130 -9.14 -10.94 0.91
C GLY A 130 -8.70 -10.18 2.16
N GLU A 131 -7.66 -9.36 2.10
CA GLU A 131 -7.29 -8.45 3.18
C GLU A 131 -8.38 -7.38 3.41
N GLN A 132 -8.87 -6.80 2.33
CA GLN A 132 -9.94 -5.80 2.37
C GLN A 132 -11.23 -6.29 3.05
N GLU A 133 -11.52 -7.58 2.98
CA GLU A 133 -12.73 -8.18 3.58
C GLU A 133 -12.56 -8.53 5.08
N MET A 134 -11.37 -8.35 5.66
CA MET A 134 -11.15 -8.65 7.08
C MET A 134 -11.80 -7.57 7.96
N GLU A 135 -12.66 -7.99 8.89
CA GLU A 135 -13.33 -7.09 9.85
C GLU A 135 -12.34 -6.24 10.66
N LEU A 136 -11.12 -6.75 10.89
CA LEU A 136 -10.04 -6.01 11.55
C LEU A 136 -9.71 -4.67 10.88
N PHE A 137 -9.99 -4.54 9.58
CA PHE A 137 -9.74 -3.33 8.79
C PHE A 137 -11.01 -2.53 8.50
N HIS A 138 -12.06 -2.77 9.27
CA HIS A 138 -13.24 -1.94 9.24
C HIS A 138 -13.12 -0.88 10.36
N GLY A 139 -12.97 0.38 9.97
CA GLY A 139 -12.88 1.49 10.91
C GLY A 139 -14.24 1.82 11.51
N GLU A 140 -14.23 2.41 12.71
CA GLU A 140 -15.46 2.87 13.39
C GLU A 140 -16.17 4.02 12.65
N TYR A 141 -15.46 4.68 11.72
CA TYR A 141 -15.89 5.92 11.07
C TYR A 141 -16.61 5.72 9.73
N ALA A 142 -16.34 4.64 8.99
CA ALA A 142 -16.88 4.47 7.63
C ALA A 142 -16.90 3.02 7.12
N GLY A 143 -16.88 2.03 7.99
CA GLY A 143 -16.79 0.63 7.57
C GLY A 143 -15.39 0.28 7.02
N LYS A 144 -15.30 -0.23 5.79
CA LYS A 144 -14.02 -0.68 5.21
C LYS A 144 -13.04 0.47 4.97
N ASP A 145 -11.76 0.27 5.31
CA ASP A 145 -10.69 1.19 4.96
C ASP A 145 -10.51 1.30 3.44
N ILE A 146 -10.62 0.17 2.74
CA ILE A 146 -10.59 0.08 1.27
C ILE A 146 -11.91 -0.53 0.80
N ASP A 147 -12.62 0.16 -0.09
CA ASP A 147 -13.92 -0.28 -0.58
C ASP A 147 -13.79 -1.33 -1.68
N VAL A 148 -12.82 -1.17 -2.59
CA VAL A 148 -12.59 -2.09 -3.72
C VAL A 148 -11.09 -2.30 -3.96
N VAL A 149 -10.71 -3.54 -4.21
CA VAL A 149 -9.37 -3.90 -4.69
C VAL A 149 -9.44 -4.43 -6.11
N LEU A 150 -8.75 -3.80 -7.03
CA LEU A 150 -8.57 -4.22 -8.40
C LEU A 150 -7.18 -4.81 -8.61
N THR A 151 -7.10 -5.92 -9.33
CA THR A 151 -5.81 -6.42 -9.84
C THR A 151 -5.35 -5.58 -11.03
N THR A 152 -4.06 -5.67 -11.39
CA THR A 152 -3.52 -5.06 -12.60
C THR A 152 -4.30 -5.46 -13.85
N ARG A 153 -4.69 -6.74 -13.95
CA ARG A 153 -5.47 -7.26 -15.09
C ARG A 153 -6.88 -6.69 -15.15
N GLU A 154 -7.54 -6.53 -14.01
CA GLU A 154 -8.86 -5.90 -13.94
C GLU A 154 -8.79 -4.42 -14.31
N PHE A 155 -7.76 -3.72 -13.83
CA PHE A 155 -7.50 -2.34 -14.22
C PHE A 155 -7.28 -2.19 -15.74
N VAL A 156 -6.49 -3.04 -16.35
CA VAL A 156 -6.30 -3.06 -17.82
C VAL A 156 -7.62 -3.30 -18.56
N LYS A 157 -8.46 -4.23 -18.08
CA LYS A 157 -9.79 -4.45 -18.64
C LYS A 157 -10.67 -3.20 -18.56
N MET A 158 -10.57 -2.45 -17.45
CA MET A 158 -11.31 -1.18 -17.29
C MET A 158 -10.82 -0.11 -18.29
N ILE A 159 -9.50 0.02 -18.51
CA ILE A 159 -8.94 0.93 -19.51
C ILE A 159 -9.51 0.60 -20.90
N ARG A 160 -9.53 -0.70 -21.27
CA ARG A 160 -10.11 -1.16 -22.55
C ARG A 160 -11.62 -0.87 -22.64
N ALA A 161 -12.36 -1.15 -21.58
CA ALA A 161 -13.81 -0.91 -21.54
C ALA A 161 -14.16 0.59 -21.62
N ALA A 162 -13.30 1.44 -21.09
CA ALA A 162 -13.40 2.88 -21.20
C ALA A 162 -12.94 3.45 -22.56
N HIS A 163 -12.52 2.57 -23.49
CA HIS A 163 -11.99 2.95 -24.82
C HIS A 163 -10.83 3.94 -24.75
N ILE A 164 -10.00 3.86 -23.71
CA ILE A 164 -8.82 4.72 -23.55
C ILE A 164 -7.65 4.08 -24.29
N SER A 165 -7.17 4.74 -25.35
CA SER A 165 -5.95 4.35 -26.05
C SER A 165 -4.72 4.82 -25.26
N PRO A 166 -3.71 3.94 -25.02
CA PRO A 166 -2.46 4.32 -24.35
C PRO A 166 -1.74 5.48 -25.01
N GLU A 167 -1.82 5.61 -26.32
CA GLU A 167 -1.22 6.70 -27.12
C GLU A 167 -1.77 8.09 -26.74
N THR A 168 -2.98 8.13 -26.16
CA THR A 168 -3.63 9.37 -25.73
C THR A 168 -3.30 9.74 -24.29
N LEU A 169 -2.59 8.87 -23.56
CA LEU A 169 -2.25 9.09 -22.17
C LEU A 169 -1.05 10.02 -22.04
N LYS A 170 -1.13 10.89 -21.04
CA LYS A 170 -0.08 11.84 -20.71
C LYS A 170 0.65 11.39 -19.45
N ASN A 171 1.90 11.76 -19.33
CA ASN A 171 2.63 11.54 -18.08
C ASN A 171 2.17 12.60 -17.06
N ARG A 172 1.39 12.17 -16.06
CA ARG A 172 0.83 13.01 -15.00
C ARG A 172 1.51 12.73 -13.67
N GLU A 173 1.60 13.71 -12.80
CA GLU A 173 2.00 13.53 -11.41
C GLU A 173 0.83 13.01 -10.54
N SER A 174 1.15 12.29 -9.48
CA SER A 174 0.17 11.86 -8.48
C SER A 174 -0.33 13.03 -7.65
N ASP A 175 -1.58 12.94 -7.21
CA ASP A 175 -2.06 13.80 -6.14
C ASP A 175 -1.31 13.48 -4.84
N ARG A 176 -1.20 14.45 -3.94
CA ARG A 176 -0.43 14.32 -2.70
C ARG A 176 -1.35 14.54 -1.50
N PRO A 177 -1.61 13.52 -0.67
CA PRO A 177 -2.47 13.70 0.48
C PRO A 177 -1.80 14.57 1.55
N MET A 178 -0.51 14.37 1.80
CA MET A 178 0.36 15.12 2.70
C MET A 178 1.66 15.54 2.02
N GLN A 179 2.52 14.58 1.70
CA GLN A 179 3.82 14.76 1.03
C GLN A 179 4.07 13.64 0.01
N GLU A 180 5.20 13.70 -0.67
CA GLU A 180 5.67 12.60 -1.52
C GLU A 180 6.14 11.42 -0.64
N GLY A 181 5.98 10.20 -1.17
CA GLY A 181 6.64 9.03 -0.62
C GLY A 181 8.15 9.13 -0.78
N THR A 182 8.89 8.53 0.15
CA THR A 182 10.35 8.43 0.09
C THR A 182 10.80 7.26 -0.79
N GLY A 183 12.11 7.11 -0.98
CA GLY A 183 12.67 5.92 -1.63
C GLY A 183 12.48 4.62 -0.83
N ALA A 184 12.13 4.70 0.45
CA ALA A 184 11.95 3.54 1.32
C ALA A 184 10.81 2.64 0.85
N GLY A 185 9.68 3.21 0.39
CA GLY A 185 8.59 2.44 -0.20
C GLY A 185 8.97 1.65 -1.46
N VAL A 186 9.98 2.08 -2.20
CA VAL A 186 10.50 1.38 -3.38
C VAL A 186 11.28 0.12 -2.99
N ILE A 187 11.93 0.12 -1.82
CA ILE A 187 12.70 -1.02 -1.30
C ILE A 187 11.83 -2.26 -1.11
N PHE A 188 10.52 -2.11 -0.91
CA PHE A 188 9.57 -3.24 -0.83
C PHE A 188 9.66 -4.21 -2.02
N GLY A 189 10.05 -3.73 -3.17
CA GLY A 189 10.21 -4.54 -4.38
C GLY A 189 11.55 -5.28 -4.50
N THR A 190 12.46 -5.12 -3.53
CA THR A 190 13.78 -5.75 -3.52
C THR A 190 13.89 -6.86 -2.48
N THR A 191 14.97 -7.63 -2.51
CA THR A 191 15.27 -8.64 -1.48
C THR A 191 15.40 -7.96 -0.11
N GLY A 192 14.73 -8.52 0.89
CA GLY A 192 14.60 -7.91 2.22
C GLY A 192 13.31 -7.09 2.39
N GLY A 193 12.81 -6.48 1.31
CA GLY A 193 11.51 -5.80 1.26
C GLY A 193 11.28 -4.83 2.40
N VAL A 194 10.12 -4.92 3.03
CA VAL A 194 9.73 -4.06 4.15
C VAL A 194 10.64 -4.23 5.37
N MET A 195 11.18 -5.43 5.61
CA MET A 195 12.12 -5.66 6.71
C MET A 195 13.39 -4.82 6.55
N GLU A 196 13.99 -4.81 5.37
CA GLU A 196 15.16 -3.99 5.08
C GLU A 196 14.86 -2.50 5.30
N ALA A 197 13.73 -2.00 4.81
CA ALA A 197 13.32 -0.62 4.98
C ALA A 197 13.08 -0.27 6.47
N ALA A 198 12.41 -1.15 7.21
CA ALA A 198 12.15 -0.96 8.64
C ALA A 198 13.43 -0.97 9.48
N LEU A 199 14.39 -1.85 9.17
CA LEU A 199 15.69 -1.88 9.86
C LEU A 199 16.51 -0.61 9.61
N ARG A 200 16.53 -0.10 8.37
CA ARG A 200 17.18 1.18 8.05
C ARG A 200 16.55 2.33 8.82
N SER A 201 15.23 2.40 8.85
CA SER A 201 14.51 3.42 9.62
C SER A 201 14.75 3.29 11.13
N ALA A 202 14.75 2.08 11.67
CA ALA A 202 15.06 1.83 13.07
C ALA A 202 16.49 2.26 13.42
N TYR A 203 17.46 1.99 12.55
CA TYR A 203 18.84 2.46 12.73
C TYR A 203 18.90 3.99 12.76
N PHE A 204 18.24 4.65 11.80
CA PHE A 204 18.15 6.10 11.75
C PHE A 204 17.52 6.69 13.02
N PHE A 205 16.42 6.12 13.52
CA PHE A 205 15.76 6.59 14.74
C PHE A 205 16.64 6.46 15.99
N LEU A 206 17.51 5.44 16.02
CA LEU A 206 18.39 5.20 17.16
C LEU A 206 19.71 5.99 17.10
N LYS A 207 20.22 6.27 15.90
CA LYS A 207 21.56 6.85 15.71
C LYS A 207 21.54 8.25 15.11
N GLY A 208 20.47 8.65 14.42
CA GLY A 208 20.39 9.91 13.68
C GLY A 208 21.22 9.92 12.39
N GLU A 209 21.69 8.76 11.94
CA GLU A 209 22.56 8.58 10.78
C GLU A 209 21.90 7.60 9.79
N ASN A 210 22.14 7.83 8.49
CA ASN A 210 21.71 6.94 7.39
C ASN A 210 22.80 5.95 7.03
#